data_880dd09ad8a48ab9f926129b55f50151
#
_entry.id   880dd09ad8a48ab9f926129b55f50151
#
_cell.length_a   1.000
_cell.length_b   1.000
_cell.length_c   1.000
_cell.angle_alpha   90.00
_cell.angle_beta   90.00
_cell.angle_gamma   90.00
#
_symmetry.space_group_name_H-M   'P 1'
#
loop_
_entity.id
_entity.type
_entity.pdbx_description
1 polymer ?
#
loop_
_entity_poly.entity_id
_entity_poly.type
_entity_poly.pdbx_seq_one_letter_code
_entity_poly.pdbx_strand_id
1 'polypeptide(L)'
;PEVVNLRKKIKAVSSDELAIARPERQSKIRIKFSNNKELFYHAKSVRGTPDNPMDEKDIVAKSKRLLEVFKTSQTDDLIDLILHKNFTVDELVKLCNLNLKE
;
A
#
# COMPACT_ATOMS: atom_id res chain seq x y z
N PRO A 1 -12.04 16.53 8.97
CA PRO A 1 -13.48 16.42 9.34
C PRO A 1 -14.21 15.38 8.47
N GLU A 2 -14.11 15.44 7.14
CA GLU A 2 -14.83 14.54 6.22
C GLU A 2 -14.44 13.07 6.41
N VAL A 3 -13.15 12.76 6.52
CA VAL A 3 -12.64 11.40 6.76
C VAL A 3 -13.17 10.83 8.08
N VAL A 4 -13.21 11.64 9.13
CA VAL A 4 -13.74 11.23 10.45
C VAL A 4 -15.23 10.92 10.36
N ASN A 5 -16.00 11.75 9.64
CA ASN A 5 -17.42 11.53 9.43
C ASN A 5 -17.71 10.29 8.57
N LEU A 6 -16.91 10.05 7.54
CA LEU A 6 -17.01 8.84 6.74
C LEU A 6 -16.70 7.59 7.57
N ARG A 7 -15.65 7.64 8.41
CA ARG A 7 -15.27 6.53 9.28
C ARG A 7 -16.40 6.08 10.22
N LYS A 8 -17.20 7.03 10.73
CA LYS A 8 -18.37 6.73 11.59
C LYS A 8 -19.46 5.92 10.88
N LYS A 9 -19.49 5.98 9.54
CA LYS A 9 -20.46 5.23 8.71
C LYS A 9 -19.97 3.84 8.33
N ILE A 10 -18.70 3.51 8.60
CA ILE A 10 -18.11 2.21 8.27
C ILE A 10 -18.35 1.26 9.42
N LYS A 11 -18.91 0.08 9.10
CA LYS A 11 -19.09 -1.02 10.04
C LYS A 11 -18.24 -2.21 9.57
N ALA A 12 -17.29 -2.63 10.39
CA ALA A 12 -16.56 -3.87 10.17
C ALA A 12 -17.37 -5.04 10.75
N VAL A 13 -17.49 -6.11 9.97
CA VAL A 13 -18.22 -7.33 10.35
C VAL A 13 -17.29 -8.52 10.11
N SER A 14 -17.16 -9.40 11.10
CA SER A 14 -16.45 -10.66 10.92
C SER A 14 -17.23 -11.60 9.99
N SER A 15 -16.52 -12.46 9.28
CA SER A 15 -17.09 -13.44 8.37
C SER A 15 -16.31 -14.74 8.44
N ASP A 16 -16.99 -15.81 8.88
CA ASP A 16 -16.37 -17.14 8.94
C ASP A 16 -16.01 -17.65 7.55
N GLU A 17 -16.80 -17.31 6.53
CA GLU A 17 -16.49 -17.60 5.13
C GLU A 17 -15.13 -17.00 4.72
N LEU A 18 -14.87 -15.74 5.08
CA LEU A 18 -13.61 -15.09 4.74
C LEU A 18 -12.45 -15.56 5.61
N ALA A 19 -12.70 -16.01 6.82
CA ALA A 19 -11.67 -16.53 7.71
C ALA A 19 -11.01 -17.82 7.19
N ILE A 20 -11.79 -18.65 6.49
CA ILE A 20 -11.32 -19.93 5.89
C ILE A 20 -11.02 -19.81 4.40
N ALA A 21 -11.29 -18.66 3.76
CA ALA A 21 -11.10 -18.45 2.33
C ALA A 21 -9.63 -18.59 1.91
N ARG A 22 -9.43 -19.10 0.70
CA ARG A 22 -8.10 -19.17 0.06
C ARG A 22 -8.17 -18.48 -1.31
N PRO A 23 -7.16 -17.69 -1.70
CA PRO A 23 -6.04 -17.23 -0.87
C PRO A 23 -6.49 -16.44 0.36
N GLU A 24 -5.63 -16.35 1.35
CA GLU A 24 -5.90 -15.64 2.61
C GLU A 24 -6.06 -14.11 2.42
N ARG A 25 -6.60 -13.43 3.44
CA ARG A 25 -6.76 -11.96 3.49
C ARG A 25 -7.72 -11.41 2.44
N GLN A 26 -8.76 -12.15 2.13
CA GLN A 26 -9.85 -11.63 1.30
C GLN A 26 -10.70 -10.64 2.09
N SER A 27 -11.38 -9.74 1.37
CA SER A 27 -12.33 -8.81 1.96
C SER A 27 -13.53 -8.57 1.05
N LYS A 28 -14.69 -8.36 1.64
CA LYS A 28 -15.93 -7.98 0.94
C LYS A 28 -16.36 -6.59 1.41
N ILE A 29 -16.66 -5.71 0.49
CA ILE A 29 -17.10 -4.35 0.78
C ILE A 29 -18.49 -4.18 0.16
N ARG A 30 -19.43 -3.66 0.95
CA ARG A 30 -20.75 -3.24 0.50
C ARG A 30 -20.96 -1.78 0.85
N ILE A 31 -21.25 -0.97 -0.14
CA ILE A 31 -21.53 0.46 0.00
C ILE A 31 -22.99 0.71 -0.35
N LYS A 32 -23.73 1.31 0.58
CA LYS A 32 -25.09 1.80 0.36
C LYS A 32 -25.04 3.31 0.18
N PHE A 33 -25.59 3.78 -0.92
CA PHE A 33 -25.73 5.20 -1.22
C PHE A 33 -27.07 5.74 -0.72
N SER A 34 -27.15 7.07 -0.53
CA SER A 34 -28.37 7.75 -0.10
C SER A 34 -29.57 7.59 -1.08
N ASN A 35 -29.30 7.29 -2.35
CA ASN A 35 -30.28 7.02 -3.39
C ASN A 35 -30.70 5.52 -3.47
N ASN A 36 -30.45 4.75 -2.42
CA ASN A 36 -30.70 3.30 -2.33
C ASN A 36 -29.93 2.42 -3.32
N LYS A 37 -28.96 2.98 -4.07
CA LYS A 37 -28.04 2.15 -4.85
C LYS A 37 -27.07 1.44 -3.93
N GLU A 38 -26.71 0.22 -4.28
CA GLU A 38 -25.67 -0.54 -3.58
C GLU A 38 -24.52 -0.87 -4.55
N LEU A 39 -23.31 -0.82 -4.04
CA LEU A 39 -22.12 -1.33 -4.69
C LEU A 39 -21.55 -2.45 -3.84
N PHE A 40 -21.20 -3.55 -4.47
CA PHE A 40 -20.53 -4.67 -3.84
C PHE A 40 -19.20 -4.94 -4.52
N TYR A 41 -18.15 -5.15 -3.72
CA TYR A 41 -16.84 -5.51 -4.19
C TYR A 41 -16.24 -6.63 -3.34
N HIS A 42 -15.64 -7.62 -3.99
CA HIS A 42 -14.92 -8.71 -3.34
C HIS A 42 -13.45 -8.67 -3.76
N ALA A 43 -12.59 -8.25 -2.83
CA ALA A 43 -11.15 -8.32 -3.00
C ALA A 43 -10.68 -9.75 -2.69
N LYS A 44 -10.46 -10.54 -3.73
CA LYS A 44 -10.08 -11.96 -3.60
C LYS A 44 -8.62 -12.16 -3.24
N SER A 45 -7.74 -11.21 -3.59
CA SER A 45 -6.31 -11.28 -3.29
C SER A 45 -5.75 -9.90 -2.96
N VAL A 46 -4.80 -9.88 -2.04
CA VAL A 46 -4.10 -8.65 -1.64
C VAL A 46 -3.05 -8.31 -2.69
N ARG A 47 -2.86 -7.01 -2.99
CA ARG A 47 -1.79 -6.55 -3.87
C ARG A 47 -0.43 -6.92 -3.28
N GLY A 48 0.44 -7.57 -4.09
CA GLY A 48 1.76 -8.07 -3.69
C GLY A 48 1.79 -9.54 -3.27
N THR A 49 0.70 -10.28 -3.50
CA THR A 49 0.66 -11.75 -3.36
C THR A 49 0.93 -12.43 -4.70
N PRO A 50 1.24 -13.75 -4.73
CA PRO A 50 1.42 -14.48 -5.99
C PRO A 50 0.25 -14.36 -6.96
N ASP A 51 -0.98 -14.31 -6.44
CA ASP A 51 -2.21 -14.19 -7.24
C ASP A 51 -2.52 -12.75 -7.70
N ASN A 52 -1.82 -11.76 -7.15
CA ASN A 52 -1.95 -10.35 -7.48
C ASN A 52 -0.61 -9.64 -7.28
N PRO A 53 0.41 -9.95 -8.09
CA PRO A 53 1.76 -9.44 -7.91
C PRO A 53 1.85 -7.93 -8.14
N MET A 54 2.78 -7.30 -7.45
CA MET A 54 3.19 -5.92 -7.75
C MET A 54 4.22 -5.95 -8.87
N ASP A 55 4.06 -5.07 -9.84
CA ASP A 55 5.11 -4.80 -10.81
C ASP A 55 6.14 -3.80 -10.25
N GLU A 56 7.21 -3.56 -11.00
CA GLU A 56 8.26 -2.63 -10.59
C GLU A 56 7.73 -1.20 -10.40
N LYS A 57 6.79 -0.76 -11.24
CA LYS A 57 6.17 0.57 -11.13
C LYS A 57 5.40 0.72 -9.82
N ASP A 58 4.69 -0.31 -9.39
CA ASP A 58 3.99 -0.34 -8.10
C ASP A 58 4.99 -0.23 -6.93
N ILE A 59 6.11 -0.97 -7.02
CA ILE A 59 7.16 -0.96 -6.00
C ILE A 59 7.79 0.43 -5.90
N VAL A 60 8.17 1.02 -7.04
CA VAL A 60 8.74 2.38 -7.11
C VAL A 60 7.76 3.41 -6.56
N ALA A 61 6.51 3.39 -6.99
CA ALA A 61 5.50 4.33 -6.52
C ALA A 61 5.26 4.22 -5.00
N LYS A 62 5.20 3.01 -4.47
CA LYS A 62 5.08 2.77 -3.04
C LYS A 62 6.30 3.26 -2.27
N SER A 63 7.51 2.98 -2.76
CA SER A 63 8.77 3.41 -2.13
C SER A 63 8.87 4.93 -2.09
N LYS A 64 8.57 5.63 -3.20
CA LYS A 64 8.55 7.10 -3.24
C LYS A 64 7.59 7.67 -2.19
N ARG A 65 6.37 7.16 -2.12
CA ARG A 65 5.38 7.61 -1.15
C ARG A 65 5.81 7.39 0.31
N LEU A 66 6.46 6.27 0.61
CA LEU A 66 6.95 5.98 1.96
C LEU A 66 8.16 6.86 2.35
N LEU A 67 9.00 7.19 1.37
CA LEU A 67 10.17 8.04 1.58
C LEU A 67 9.86 9.55 1.50
N GLU A 68 8.63 9.92 1.17
CA GLU A 68 8.19 11.32 1.03
C GLU A 68 8.30 12.13 2.33
N VAL A 69 8.30 11.46 3.49
CA VAL A 69 8.50 12.09 4.80
C VAL A 69 9.93 12.61 5.02
N PHE A 70 10.89 12.14 4.21
CA PHE A 70 12.28 12.56 4.30
C PHE A 70 12.57 13.71 3.33
N LYS A 71 13.35 14.69 3.77
CA LYS A 71 13.86 15.78 2.92
C LYS A 71 15.07 15.29 2.14
N THR A 72 14.87 14.57 1.06
CA THR A 72 15.99 14.10 0.26
C THR A 72 15.68 14.15 -1.23
N SER A 73 16.66 14.63 -2.01
CA SER A 73 16.72 14.44 -3.46
C SER A 73 17.24 13.05 -3.85
N GLN A 74 17.70 12.27 -2.87
CA GLN A 74 18.36 10.98 -3.07
C GLN A 74 17.39 9.80 -3.13
N THR A 75 16.07 10.05 -2.97
CA THR A 75 15.07 8.98 -2.99
C THR A 75 15.09 8.18 -4.30
N ASP A 76 15.18 8.87 -5.43
CA ASP A 76 15.22 8.21 -6.73
C ASP A 76 16.53 7.44 -6.93
N ASP A 77 17.66 7.99 -6.49
CA ASP A 77 18.98 7.33 -6.55
C ASP A 77 19.01 6.07 -5.66
N LEU A 78 18.40 6.14 -4.47
CA LEU A 78 18.28 4.99 -3.57
C LEU A 78 17.44 3.86 -4.17
N ILE A 79 16.30 4.20 -4.77
CA ILE A 79 15.42 3.22 -5.42
C ILE A 79 16.14 2.59 -6.61
N ASP A 80 16.78 3.38 -7.45
CA ASP A 80 17.53 2.92 -8.61
C ASP A 80 18.73 2.03 -8.22
N LEU A 81 19.45 2.42 -7.15
CA LEU A 81 20.55 1.61 -6.63
C LEU A 81 20.06 0.21 -6.23
N ILE A 82 18.97 0.13 -5.46
CA ILE A 82 18.45 -1.15 -4.94
C ILE A 82 17.87 -2.03 -6.05
N LEU A 83 17.18 -1.45 -7.01
CA LEU A 83 16.46 -2.22 -8.04
C LEU A 83 17.33 -2.59 -9.25
N HIS A 84 18.30 -1.75 -9.61
CA HIS A 84 18.96 -1.86 -10.92
C HIS A 84 20.48 -1.96 -10.87
N LYS A 85 21.11 -1.75 -9.71
CA LYS A 85 22.58 -1.70 -9.62
C LYS A 85 23.14 -2.73 -8.66
N ASN A 86 24.37 -3.16 -8.94
CA ASN A 86 25.21 -3.80 -7.94
C ASN A 86 25.78 -2.71 -7.04
N PHE A 87 25.67 -2.86 -5.73
CA PHE A 87 26.10 -1.86 -4.76
C PHE A 87 26.85 -2.48 -3.59
N THR A 88 27.69 -1.67 -2.97
CA THR A 88 28.36 -1.97 -1.69
C THR A 88 27.50 -1.48 -0.53
N VAL A 89 27.75 -2.04 0.66
CA VAL A 89 27.08 -1.58 1.89
C VAL A 89 27.35 -0.08 2.14
N ASP A 90 28.56 0.39 1.86
CA ASP A 90 28.93 1.80 2.06
C ASP A 90 28.13 2.74 1.15
N GLU A 91 27.91 2.38 -0.10
CA GLU A 91 27.07 3.15 -1.03
C GLU A 91 25.62 3.20 -0.56
N LEU A 92 25.07 2.08 -0.10
CA LEU A 92 23.74 2.05 0.46
C LEU A 92 23.60 2.94 1.70
N VAL A 93 24.55 2.84 2.65
CA VAL A 93 24.55 3.63 3.89
C VAL A 93 24.63 5.13 3.59
N LYS A 94 25.45 5.55 2.62
CA LYS A 94 25.55 6.95 2.20
C LYS A 94 24.20 7.51 1.69
N LEU A 95 23.48 6.71 0.90
CA LEU A 95 22.16 7.11 0.39
C LEU A 95 21.05 7.01 1.44
N CYS A 96 21.19 6.14 2.46
CA CYS A 96 20.24 6.02 3.56
C CYS A 96 20.35 7.11 4.62
N ASN A 97 21.32 8.03 4.53
CA ASN A 97 21.44 9.16 5.45
C ASN A 97 20.37 10.23 5.12
N LEU A 98 19.12 9.90 5.42
CA LEU A 98 17.93 10.69 5.12
C LEU A 98 17.55 11.57 6.31
N ASN A 99 17.23 12.83 6.06
CA ASN A 99 16.72 13.75 7.06
C ASN A 99 15.19 13.83 7.01
N LEU A 100 14.53 13.79 8.17
CA LEU A 100 13.09 14.00 8.26
C LEU A 100 12.73 15.43 7.80
N LYS A 101 11.58 15.54 7.12
CA LYS A 101 10.97 16.86 6.84
C LYS A 101 10.45 17.43 8.16
N GLU A 102 10.89 18.64 8.50
CA GLU A 102 10.33 19.44 9.59
C GLU A 102 8.95 19.99 9.24
#